data_9112ac6410068841afe2179a43178826
#
_entry.id   9112ac6410068841afe2179a43178826
#
_cell.length_a   1.000
_cell.length_b   1.000
_cell.length_c   1.000
_cell.angle_alpha   90.00
_cell.angle_beta   90.00
_cell.angle_gamma   90.00
#
_symmetry.space_group_name_H-M   'P 1'
#
loop_
_entity.id
_entity.type
_entity.pdbx_description
1 polymer ?
#
loop_
_entity_poly.entity_id
_entity_poly.type
_entity_poly.pdbx_seq_one_letter_code
_entity_poly.pdbx_strand_id
1 'polypeptide(L)'
;MEGLIKMSLIKNFQEFGNQLTELEVECFHKLLSFQNLQPNLTISSLSETLNVSTTTIFRMVKKLNYKTFMDFRYDLLYHRRDQYELTSKCENTCDSIEKEIKDTMSMLRHLDISQAIDDIVHAKSVLICSSGMNKYVA
;
A
#
# COMPACT_ATOMS: atom_id res chain seq x y z
N MET A 1 -6.72 19.43 -6.45
CA MET A 1 -5.25 19.44 -6.29
C MET A 1 -4.70 18.46 -5.25
N GLU A 2 -5.52 17.68 -4.58
CA GLU A 2 -5.12 16.70 -3.53
C GLU A 2 -4.61 15.34 -4.04
N GLY A 3 -4.79 15.04 -5.31
CA GLY A 3 -4.43 13.72 -5.86
C GLY A 3 -2.98 13.55 -6.33
N LEU A 4 -2.20 14.64 -6.47
CA LEU A 4 -0.84 14.57 -7.04
C LEU A 4 0.28 14.33 -6.00
N ILE A 5 0.01 14.52 -4.73
CA ILE A 5 1.02 14.41 -3.66
C ILE A 5 1.14 12.96 -3.16
N LYS A 6 0.13 12.15 -3.41
CA LYS A 6 -0.10 10.85 -2.76
C LYS A 6 0.90 9.71 -3.07
N MET A 7 1.79 9.87 -4.02
CA MET A 7 2.74 8.81 -4.42
C MET A 7 4.17 9.30 -4.65
N SER A 8 4.54 10.46 -4.13
CA SER A 8 5.79 11.12 -4.47
C SER A 8 7.01 10.36 -3.93
N LEU A 9 7.01 9.91 -2.67
CA LEU A 9 8.15 9.24 -2.04
C LEU A 9 8.54 7.92 -2.74
N ILE A 10 7.59 7.02 -2.90
CA ILE A 10 7.83 5.72 -3.55
C ILE A 10 8.10 5.88 -5.04
N LYS A 11 7.38 6.79 -5.70
CA LYS A 11 7.62 7.10 -7.11
C LYS A 11 9.02 7.66 -7.33
N ASN A 12 9.46 8.60 -6.50
CA ASN A 12 10.81 9.14 -6.59
C ASN A 12 11.87 8.06 -6.35
N PHE A 13 11.64 7.14 -5.42
CA PHE A 13 12.55 6.02 -5.21
C PHE A 13 12.56 5.04 -6.40
N GLN A 14 11.42 4.74 -7.01
CA GLN A 14 11.36 3.91 -8.22
C GLN A 14 12.09 4.53 -9.41
N GLU A 15 11.97 5.85 -9.57
CA GLU A 15 12.54 6.58 -10.70
C GLU A 15 14.03 6.90 -10.51
N PHE A 16 14.45 7.26 -9.31
CA PHE A 16 15.81 7.76 -9.01
C PHE A 16 16.62 6.86 -8.08
N GLY A 17 16.05 5.81 -7.53
CA GLY A 17 16.70 4.93 -6.56
C GLY A 17 17.96 4.24 -7.09
N ASN A 18 18.06 4.03 -8.39
CA ASN A 18 19.25 3.49 -9.07
C ASN A 18 20.49 4.41 -8.98
N GLN A 19 20.30 5.68 -8.65
CA GLN A 19 21.38 6.66 -8.46
C GLN A 19 21.93 6.66 -7.01
N LEU A 20 21.25 5.97 -6.10
CA LEU A 20 21.66 5.88 -4.71
C LEU A 20 22.82 4.91 -4.56
N THR A 21 23.71 5.20 -3.62
CA THR A 21 24.70 4.23 -3.16
C THR A 21 24.04 3.19 -2.24
N GLU A 22 24.68 2.04 -2.03
CA GLU A 22 24.17 1.00 -1.11
C GLU A 22 23.84 1.57 0.28
N LEU A 23 24.71 2.42 0.82
CA LEU A 23 24.47 3.08 2.11
C LEU A 23 23.23 4.00 2.06
N GLU A 24 23.04 4.75 0.99
CA GLU A 24 21.87 5.63 0.83
C GLU A 24 20.58 4.82 0.67
N VAL A 25 20.61 3.69 -0.02
CA VAL A 25 19.49 2.74 -0.13
C VAL A 25 19.16 2.15 1.24
N GLU A 26 20.17 1.71 1.98
CA GLU A 26 19.99 1.18 3.34
C GLU A 26 19.37 2.24 4.27
N CYS A 27 19.85 3.49 4.20
CA CYS A 27 19.28 4.61 4.94
C CYS A 27 17.80 4.84 4.59
N PHE A 28 17.45 4.80 3.30
CA PHE A 28 16.08 4.97 2.86
C PHE A 28 15.17 3.85 3.37
N HIS A 29 15.59 2.59 3.29
CA HIS A 29 14.81 1.47 3.83
C HIS A 29 14.65 1.53 5.35
N LYS A 30 15.70 1.89 6.09
CA LYS A 30 15.61 2.12 7.53
C LYS A 30 14.60 3.23 7.86
N LEU A 31 14.57 4.32 7.09
CA LEU A 31 13.60 5.38 7.26
C LEU A 31 12.15 4.90 7.05
N LEU A 32 11.93 4.05 6.09
CA LEU A 32 10.62 3.45 5.85
C LEU A 32 10.19 2.49 6.97
N SER A 33 11.12 1.87 7.68
CA SER A 33 10.81 0.92 8.77
C SER A 33 10.59 1.57 10.14
N PHE A 34 10.98 2.84 10.34
CA PHE A 34 10.78 3.51 11.63
C PHE A 34 9.31 3.69 11.97
N GLN A 35 8.84 3.17 13.09
CA GLN A 35 7.45 3.27 13.52
C GLN A 35 7.06 4.67 14.05
N ASN A 36 7.99 5.41 14.67
CA ASN A 36 7.72 6.67 15.36
C ASN A 36 8.56 7.84 14.81
N LEU A 37 8.30 8.27 13.58
CA LEU A 37 8.89 9.50 13.07
C LEU A 37 8.17 10.72 13.63
N GLN A 38 8.92 11.54 14.37
CA GLN A 38 8.39 12.78 14.94
C GLN A 38 8.14 13.83 13.85
N PRO A 39 7.06 14.63 13.96
CA PRO A 39 6.78 15.69 12.99
C PRO A 39 7.88 16.77 12.90
N ASN A 40 8.66 16.93 13.95
CA ASN A 40 9.79 17.87 14.03
C ASN A 40 11.14 17.25 13.63
N LEU A 41 11.12 16.16 12.86
CA LEU A 41 12.30 15.47 12.38
C LEU A 41 13.29 16.46 11.72
N THR A 42 14.50 16.52 12.22
CA THR A 42 15.60 17.31 11.67
C THR A 42 16.61 16.41 10.97
N ILE A 43 17.43 17.00 10.10
CA ILE A 43 18.49 16.25 9.43
C ILE A 43 19.54 15.75 10.43
N SER A 44 19.77 16.49 11.51
CA SER A 44 20.70 16.11 12.58
C SER A 44 20.17 14.93 13.39
N SER A 45 18.90 14.99 13.83
CA SER A 45 18.27 13.87 14.55
C SER A 45 18.20 12.61 13.70
N LEU A 46 18.00 12.77 12.40
CA LEU A 46 18.01 11.66 11.46
C LEU A 46 19.42 11.06 11.30
N SER A 47 20.43 11.90 11.21
CA SER A 47 21.85 11.52 11.15
C SER A 47 22.25 10.67 12.35
N GLU A 48 21.87 11.09 13.56
CA GLU A 48 22.11 10.35 14.80
C GLU A 48 21.38 9.00 14.81
N THR A 49 20.10 9.01 14.46
CA THR A 49 19.25 7.80 14.47
C THR A 49 19.72 6.75 13.47
N LEU A 50 20.15 7.18 12.28
CA LEU A 50 20.63 6.29 11.22
C LEU A 50 22.12 5.95 11.35
N ASN A 51 22.83 6.64 12.24
CA ASN A 51 24.29 6.55 12.39
C ASN A 51 25.04 6.82 11.08
N VAL A 52 24.63 7.86 10.36
CA VAL A 52 25.23 8.32 9.11
C VAL A 52 25.47 9.83 9.14
N SER A 53 26.33 10.35 8.29
CA SER A 53 26.55 11.79 8.23
C SER A 53 25.34 12.55 7.69
N THR A 54 25.13 13.78 8.15
CA THR A 54 24.12 14.69 7.60
C THR A 54 24.29 14.90 6.09
N THR A 55 25.54 14.88 5.63
CA THR A 55 25.89 14.98 4.21
C THR A 55 25.34 13.78 3.41
N THR A 56 25.43 12.57 3.95
CA THR A 56 24.88 11.36 3.32
C THR A 56 23.37 11.49 3.14
N ILE A 57 22.68 11.93 4.19
CA ILE A 57 21.23 12.13 4.13
C ILE A 57 20.88 13.22 3.10
N PHE A 58 21.61 14.32 3.11
CA PHE A 58 21.36 15.41 2.17
C PHE A 58 21.57 14.97 0.71
N ARG A 59 22.62 14.17 0.45
CA ARG A 59 22.89 13.62 -0.89
C ARG A 59 21.77 12.66 -1.32
N MET A 60 21.34 11.76 -0.45
CA MET A 60 20.20 10.87 -0.69
C MET A 60 18.94 11.66 -1.08
N VAL A 61 18.58 12.66 -0.29
CA VAL A 61 17.40 13.52 -0.53
C VAL A 61 17.50 14.22 -1.89
N LYS A 62 18.68 14.73 -2.25
CA LYS A 62 18.90 15.38 -3.55
C LYS A 62 18.83 14.40 -4.71
N LYS A 63 19.40 13.21 -4.59
CA LYS A 63 19.33 12.16 -5.61
C LYS A 63 17.90 11.65 -5.82
N LEU A 64 17.07 11.65 -4.78
CA LEU A 64 15.64 11.36 -4.87
C LEU A 64 14.80 12.53 -5.45
N ASN A 65 15.47 13.52 -6.04
CA ASN A 65 14.87 14.67 -6.71
C ASN A 65 14.07 15.63 -5.81
N TYR A 66 14.34 15.66 -4.51
CA TYR A 66 13.75 16.65 -3.62
C TYR A 66 14.55 17.96 -3.63
N LYS A 67 13.84 19.08 -3.70
CA LYS A 67 14.47 20.42 -3.64
C LYS A 67 15.04 20.71 -2.26
N THR A 68 14.32 20.34 -1.22
CA THR A 68 14.72 20.57 0.17
C THR A 68 14.51 19.34 1.03
N PHE A 69 15.18 19.29 2.19
CA PHE A 69 14.91 18.26 3.19
C PHE A 69 13.48 18.35 3.76
N MET A 70 12.92 19.55 3.78
CA MET A 70 11.54 19.78 4.21
C MET A 70 10.53 19.07 3.30
N ASP A 71 10.72 19.16 1.98
CA ASP A 71 9.87 18.48 1.00
C ASP A 71 9.93 16.96 1.19
N PHE A 72 11.14 16.42 1.34
CA PHE A 72 11.35 15.01 1.63
C PHE A 72 10.69 14.57 2.94
N ARG A 73 10.89 15.35 4.02
CA ARG A 73 10.28 15.07 5.32
C ARG A 73 8.76 15.07 5.24
N TYR A 74 8.18 16.00 4.52
CA TYR A 74 6.73 16.10 4.34
C TYR A 74 6.17 14.86 3.65
N ASP A 75 6.78 14.44 2.55
CA ASP A 75 6.40 13.23 1.82
C ASP A 75 6.60 11.97 2.66
N LEU A 76 7.68 11.89 3.43
CA LEU A 76 7.95 10.77 4.33
C LEU A 76 6.88 10.64 5.42
N LEU A 77 6.51 11.74 6.07
CA LEU A 77 5.47 11.76 7.10
C LEU A 77 4.08 11.47 6.52
N TYR A 78 3.81 12.01 5.33
CA TYR A 78 2.56 11.78 4.62
C TYR A 78 2.39 10.31 4.21
N HIS A 79 3.42 9.72 3.61
CA HIS A 79 3.42 8.30 3.24
C HIS A 79 3.17 7.39 4.45
N ARG A 80 3.72 7.74 5.60
CA ARG A 80 3.49 7.04 6.87
C ARG A 80 2.06 7.11 7.35
N ARG A 81 1.48 8.28 7.30
CA ARG A 81 0.08 8.49 7.67
C ARG A 81 -0.86 7.69 6.79
N ASP A 82 -0.62 7.69 5.48
CA ASP A 82 -1.40 6.89 4.53
C ASP A 82 -1.27 5.39 4.80
N GLN A 83 -0.07 4.89 5.12
CA GLN A 83 0.11 3.49 5.49
C GLN A 83 -0.65 3.13 6.77
N TYR A 84 -0.63 3.99 7.77
CA TYR A 84 -1.37 3.77 9.02
C TYR A 84 -2.89 3.76 8.78
N GLU A 85 -3.39 4.71 8.01
CA GLU A 85 -4.81 4.76 7.64
C GLU A 85 -5.23 3.54 6.78
N LEU A 86 -4.37 3.08 5.88
CA LEU A 86 -4.62 1.88 5.07
C LEU A 86 -4.63 0.62 5.95
N THR A 87 -3.70 0.49 6.90
CA THR A 87 -3.64 -0.68 7.80
C THR A 87 -4.87 -0.73 8.71
N SER A 88 -5.26 0.40 9.30
CA SER A 88 -6.46 0.47 10.14
C SER A 88 -7.76 0.24 9.35
N LYS A 89 -7.84 0.72 8.11
CA LYS A 89 -8.96 0.43 7.19
C LYS A 89 -8.96 -1.04 6.77
N CYS A 90 -7.78 -1.64 6.61
CA CYS A 90 -7.67 -3.04 6.20
C CYS A 90 -8.17 -3.98 7.30
N GLU A 91 -7.86 -3.72 8.57
CA GLU A 91 -8.39 -4.49 9.70
C GLU A 91 -9.93 -4.42 9.73
N ASN A 92 -10.50 -3.22 9.66
CA ASN A 92 -11.96 -3.04 9.61
C ASN A 92 -12.58 -3.67 8.35
N THR A 93 -11.87 -3.66 7.22
CA THR A 93 -12.34 -4.23 5.96
C THR A 93 -12.28 -5.76 5.99
N CYS A 94 -11.26 -6.36 6.60
CA CYS A 94 -11.16 -7.80 6.78
C CYS A 94 -12.31 -8.33 7.63
N ASP A 95 -12.63 -7.68 8.74
CA ASP A 95 -13.76 -8.04 9.60
C ASP A 95 -15.10 -7.93 8.86
N SER A 96 -15.28 -6.90 8.03
CA SER A 96 -16.46 -6.73 7.18
C SER A 96 -16.57 -7.84 6.15
N ILE A 97 -15.48 -8.18 5.46
CA ILE A 97 -15.45 -9.26 4.46
C ILE A 97 -15.73 -10.62 5.13
N GLU A 98 -15.12 -10.87 6.29
CA GLU A 98 -15.37 -12.10 7.03
C GLU A 98 -16.84 -12.24 7.42
N LYS A 99 -17.47 -11.16 7.85
CA LYS A 99 -18.89 -11.12 8.17
C LYS A 99 -19.72 -11.37 6.93
N GLU A 100 -19.46 -10.70 5.81
CA GLU A 100 -20.20 -10.89 4.56
C GLU A 100 -20.08 -12.33 4.03
N ILE A 101 -18.90 -12.94 4.14
CA ILE A 101 -18.70 -14.34 3.77
C ILE A 101 -19.53 -15.26 4.68
N LYS A 102 -19.51 -15.06 6.00
CA LYS A 102 -20.29 -15.85 6.96
C LYS A 102 -21.79 -15.73 6.68
N ASP A 103 -22.26 -14.52 6.44
CA ASP A 103 -23.68 -14.26 6.15
C ASP A 103 -24.09 -14.94 4.83
N THR A 104 -23.28 -14.82 3.79
CA THR A 104 -23.50 -15.48 2.50
C THR A 104 -23.52 -17.02 2.64
N MET A 105 -22.56 -17.58 3.35
CA MET A 105 -22.50 -19.02 3.59
C MET A 105 -23.71 -19.53 4.40
N SER A 106 -24.18 -18.73 5.35
CA SER A 106 -25.42 -19.03 6.10
C SER A 106 -26.64 -19.03 5.19
N MET A 107 -26.77 -18.04 4.32
CA MET A 107 -27.88 -17.99 3.34
C MET A 107 -27.84 -19.19 2.39
N LEU A 108 -26.66 -19.54 1.85
CA LEU A 108 -26.50 -20.67 0.92
C LEU A 108 -26.87 -22.02 1.55
N ARG A 109 -26.62 -22.22 2.85
CA ARG A 109 -27.01 -23.46 3.56
C ARG A 109 -28.51 -23.69 3.63
N HIS A 110 -29.29 -22.64 3.54
CA HIS A 110 -30.76 -22.68 3.60
C HIS A 110 -31.43 -22.59 2.23
N LEU A 111 -30.66 -22.43 1.15
CA LEU A 111 -31.15 -22.34 -0.21
C LEU A 111 -31.27 -23.75 -0.81
N ASP A 112 -32.46 -24.12 -1.22
CA ASP A 112 -32.64 -25.31 -2.05
C ASP A 112 -32.28 -24.96 -3.50
N ILE A 113 -31.14 -25.47 -3.94
CA ILE A 113 -30.61 -25.25 -5.30
C ILE A 113 -30.87 -26.43 -6.23
N SER A 114 -31.63 -27.44 -5.79
CA SER A 114 -31.88 -28.67 -6.55
C SER A 114 -32.47 -28.37 -7.94
N GLN A 115 -33.44 -27.48 -8.02
CA GLN A 115 -34.03 -27.08 -9.29
C GLN A 115 -33.01 -26.40 -10.22
N ALA A 116 -32.15 -25.53 -9.71
CA ALA A 116 -31.12 -24.86 -10.51
C ALA A 116 -30.08 -25.86 -11.05
N ILE A 117 -29.73 -26.86 -10.26
CA ILE A 117 -28.85 -27.95 -10.69
C ILE A 117 -29.50 -28.75 -11.81
N ASP A 118 -30.77 -29.12 -11.66
CA ASP A 118 -31.50 -29.87 -12.68
C ASP A 118 -31.62 -29.07 -13.98
N ASP A 119 -31.89 -27.78 -13.89
CA ASP A 119 -32.00 -26.89 -15.06
C ASP A 119 -30.66 -26.81 -15.81
N ILE A 120 -29.52 -26.71 -15.08
CA ILE A 120 -28.18 -26.70 -15.67
C ILE A 120 -27.82 -28.03 -16.32
N VAL A 121 -28.10 -29.15 -15.65
CA VAL A 121 -27.78 -30.49 -16.14
C VAL A 121 -28.57 -30.85 -17.43
N HIS A 122 -29.82 -30.39 -17.53
CA HIS A 122 -30.67 -30.67 -18.67
C HIS A 122 -30.65 -29.60 -19.76
N ALA A 123 -29.90 -28.49 -19.56
CA ALA A 123 -29.80 -27.42 -20.54
C ALA A 123 -29.00 -27.88 -21.78
N LYS A 124 -29.48 -27.48 -22.97
CA LYS A 124 -28.75 -27.72 -24.23
C LYS A 124 -27.43 -26.94 -24.32
N SER A 125 -27.36 -25.79 -23.64
CA SER A 125 -26.17 -24.93 -23.55
C SER A 125 -26.26 -24.07 -22.31
N VAL A 126 -25.12 -23.81 -21.69
CA VAL A 126 -24.98 -22.93 -20.52
C VAL A 126 -24.04 -21.80 -20.90
N LEU A 127 -24.47 -20.56 -20.74
CA LEU A 127 -23.65 -19.37 -20.94
C LEU A 127 -23.21 -18.82 -19.58
N ILE A 128 -21.91 -18.77 -19.33
CA ILE A 128 -21.34 -18.20 -18.13
C ILE A 128 -20.85 -16.78 -18.43
N CYS A 129 -21.44 -15.78 -17.80
CA CYS A 129 -21.06 -14.39 -17.92
C CYS A 129 -20.38 -13.93 -16.61
N SER A 130 -19.16 -13.43 -16.70
CA SER A 130 -18.43 -12.88 -15.56
C SER A 130 -17.94 -11.47 -15.83
N SER A 131 -17.76 -10.68 -14.79
CA SER A 131 -17.24 -9.32 -14.85
C SER A 131 -16.16 -9.08 -13.80
N GLY A 132 -15.32 -8.06 -14.03
CA GLY A 132 -14.24 -7.74 -13.10
C GLY A 132 -13.16 -8.82 -13.05
N MET A 133 -12.63 -9.11 -11.86
CA MET A 133 -11.59 -10.13 -11.68
C MET A 133 -12.09 -11.55 -11.95
N ASN A 134 -13.37 -11.82 -11.84
CA ASN A 134 -13.96 -13.14 -12.02
C ASN A 134 -13.91 -13.63 -13.48
N LYS A 135 -13.69 -12.72 -14.45
CA LYS A 135 -13.56 -13.10 -15.87
C LYS A 135 -12.40 -14.06 -16.18
N TYR A 136 -11.45 -14.20 -15.24
CA TYR A 136 -10.32 -15.12 -15.39
C TYR A 136 -10.55 -16.50 -14.75
N VAL A 137 -11.70 -16.67 -14.08
CA VAL A 137 -12.08 -17.89 -13.36
C VAL A 137 -13.26 -18.60 -14.02
N ALA A 138 -13.98 -17.91 -14.90
CA ALA A 138 -15.15 -18.45 -15.63
C ALA A 138 -14.80 -19.34 -16.83
#